data_2adb828a0b46d93ec71c1b998142e562
#
_entry.id   2adb828a0b46d93ec71c1b998142e562
#
_cell.length_a   1.000
_cell.length_b   1.000
_cell.length_c   1.000
_cell.angle_alpha   90.00
_cell.angle_beta   90.00
_cell.angle_gamma   90.00
#
_symmetry.space_group_name_H-M   'P 1'
#
loop_
_entity.id
_entity.type
_entity.pdbx_description
1 polymer ?
#
loop_
_entity_poly.entity_id
_entity_poly.type
_entity_poly.pdbx_seq_one_letter_code
_entity_poly.pdbx_strand_id
1 'polypeptide(L)'
;MAMNVEEEVEKLKEEIKRLGQIQQDGSYKVTFGVLFNDDRCANIFEALVGTLRAAKKRKIVAYDGELLLQGVHDNVEIILKPPPAAATAVTA
;
A
#
# COMPACT_ATOMS: atom_id res chain seq x y z
N MET A 1 -2.65 -4.16 21.51
CA MET A 1 -3.82 -4.74 20.87
C MET A 1 -3.67 -4.64 19.35
N ALA A 2 -3.94 -5.73 18.64
CA ALA A 2 -3.76 -5.75 17.20
C ALA A 2 -4.88 -4.97 16.52
N MET A 3 -4.52 -4.28 15.44
CA MET A 3 -5.50 -3.62 14.60
C MET A 3 -6.25 -4.67 13.78
N ASN A 4 -7.50 -4.39 13.42
CA ASN A 4 -8.18 -5.26 12.47
C ASN A 4 -7.69 -4.97 11.06
N VAL A 5 -8.12 -5.80 10.10
CA VAL A 5 -7.63 -5.69 8.72
C VAL A 5 -7.95 -4.33 8.10
N GLU A 6 -9.15 -3.84 8.35
CA GLU A 6 -9.56 -2.54 7.79
C GLU A 6 -8.68 -1.42 8.33
N GLU A 7 -8.37 -1.44 9.61
CA GLU A 7 -7.49 -0.42 10.19
C GLU A 7 -6.09 -0.52 9.62
N GLU A 8 -5.57 -1.73 9.45
CA GLU A 8 -4.25 -1.91 8.86
C GLU A 8 -4.19 -1.41 7.43
N VAL A 9 -5.25 -1.68 6.65
CA VAL A 9 -5.30 -1.20 5.27
C VAL A 9 -5.34 0.33 5.23
N GLU A 10 -6.08 0.97 6.13
CA GLU A 10 -6.11 2.43 6.20
C GLU A 10 -4.73 2.99 6.55
N LYS A 11 -4.05 2.37 7.50
CA LYS A 11 -2.69 2.77 7.85
C LYS A 11 -1.73 2.57 6.68
N LEU A 12 -1.90 1.47 5.95
CA LEU A 12 -1.09 1.19 4.77
C LEU A 12 -1.23 2.31 3.73
N LYS A 13 -2.44 2.78 3.50
CA LYS A 13 -2.67 3.87 2.57
C LYS A 13 -1.89 5.12 2.98
N GLU A 14 -1.92 5.45 4.27
CA GLU A 14 -1.18 6.60 4.78
C GLU A 14 0.33 6.43 4.58
N GLU A 15 0.85 5.24 4.86
CA GLU A 15 2.29 5.02 4.74
C GLU A 15 2.75 5.00 3.29
N ILE A 16 1.93 4.49 2.37
CA ILE A 16 2.26 4.54 0.96
C ILE A 16 2.30 5.99 0.48
N LYS A 17 1.37 6.83 0.93
CA LYS A 17 1.39 8.25 0.58
C LYS A 17 2.62 8.95 1.14
N ARG A 18 3.04 8.55 2.34
CA ARG A 18 4.21 9.16 2.98
C ARG A 18 5.50 8.77 2.27
N LEU A 19 5.63 7.51 1.90
CA LEU A 19 6.88 6.96 1.36
C LEU A 19 6.94 6.96 -0.15
N GLY A 20 5.81 6.96 -0.81
CA GLY A 20 5.73 6.87 -2.26
C GLY A 20 5.68 8.21 -2.93
N GLN A 21 5.52 8.16 -4.25
CA GLN A 21 5.44 9.37 -5.08
C GLN A 21 4.10 9.40 -5.79
N ILE A 22 3.48 10.58 -5.80
CA ILE A 22 2.22 10.75 -6.50
C ILE A 22 2.44 10.69 -8.01
N GLN A 23 1.55 10.00 -8.71
CA GLN A 23 1.58 9.88 -10.16
C GLN A 23 0.56 10.83 -10.78
N GLN A 24 0.61 10.97 -12.10
CA GLN A 24 -0.27 11.89 -12.80
C GLN A 24 -1.75 11.57 -12.64
N ASP A 25 -2.06 10.29 -12.48
CA ASP A 25 -3.45 9.85 -12.34
C ASP A 25 -3.97 9.91 -10.90
N GLY A 26 -3.16 10.43 -9.98
CA GLY A 26 -3.55 10.51 -8.58
C GLY A 26 -3.20 9.29 -7.75
N SER A 27 -2.61 8.26 -8.37
CA SER A 27 -2.12 7.12 -7.62
C SER A 27 -0.79 7.43 -6.96
N TYR A 28 -0.37 6.58 -6.03
CA TYR A 28 0.95 6.67 -5.41
C TYR A 28 1.72 5.38 -5.70
N LYS A 29 3.00 5.50 -5.93
CA LYS A 29 3.85 4.35 -6.24
C LYS A 29 5.01 4.28 -5.25
N VAL A 30 5.23 3.08 -4.69
CA VAL A 30 6.33 2.83 -3.77
C VAL A 30 6.78 1.38 -3.98
N THR A 31 8.06 1.11 -3.78
CA THR A 31 8.53 -0.28 -3.89
C THR A 31 8.30 -1.02 -2.59
N PHE A 32 8.16 -2.34 -2.70
CA PHE A 32 7.99 -3.20 -1.54
C PHE A 32 9.15 -3.03 -0.55
N GLY A 33 10.38 -2.95 -1.07
CA GLY A 33 11.55 -2.80 -0.21
C GLY A 33 11.51 -1.55 0.64
N VAL A 34 11.05 -0.44 0.09
CA VAL A 34 10.92 0.81 0.84
C VAL A 34 9.93 0.64 2.00
N LEU A 35 8.78 0.03 1.73
CA LEU A 35 7.80 -0.23 2.77
C LEU A 35 8.35 -1.18 3.83
N PHE A 36 8.95 -2.27 3.39
CA PHE A 36 9.41 -3.31 4.30
C PHE A 36 10.53 -2.81 5.23
N ASN A 37 11.41 -1.96 4.71
CA ASN A 37 12.55 -1.48 5.47
C ASN A 37 12.26 -0.21 6.28
N ASP A 38 11.07 0.34 6.16
CA ASP A 38 10.72 1.53 6.92
C ASP A 38 10.42 1.16 8.38
N ASP A 39 11.06 1.85 9.31
CA ASP A 39 10.91 1.55 10.74
C ASP A 39 9.48 1.75 11.22
N ARG A 40 8.83 2.78 10.73
CA ARG A 40 7.45 3.06 11.14
C ARG A 40 6.50 1.97 10.68
N CYS A 41 6.68 1.51 9.45
CA CYS A 41 5.88 0.40 8.94
C CYS A 41 6.14 -0.88 9.73
N ALA A 42 7.39 -1.13 10.09
CA ALA A 42 7.73 -2.30 10.88
C ALA A 42 7.05 -2.27 12.25
N ASN A 43 6.85 -1.07 12.81
CA ASN A 43 6.19 -0.94 14.11
C ASN A 43 4.67 -1.00 14.02
N ILE A 44 4.11 -0.55 12.90
CA ILE A 44 2.65 -0.50 12.72
C ILE A 44 2.09 -1.86 12.34
N PHE A 45 2.76 -2.55 11.40
CA PHE A 45 2.21 -3.76 10.80
C PHE A 45 2.86 -5.01 11.38
N GLU A 46 2.05 -5.92 11.89
CA GLU A 46 2.56 -7.22 12.31
C GLU A 46 2.99 -8.06 11.11
N ALA A 47 2.23 -7.95 10.01
CA ALA A 47 2.52 -8.72 8.81
C ALA A 47 2.21 -7.85 7.60
N LEU A 48 3.19 -7.04 7.20
CA LEU A 48 3.03 -6.11 6.07
C LEU A 48 2.57 -6.85 4.81
N VAL A 49 3.15 -8.02 4.52
CA VAL A 49 2.77 -8.79 3.33
C VAL A 49 1.30 -9.16 3.37
N GLY A 50 0.82 -9.57 4.54
CA GLY A 50 -0.60 -9.89 4.71
C GLY A 50 -1.50 -8.69 4.50
N THR A 51 -1.07 -7.53 5.01
CA THR A 51 -1.82 -6.30 4.82
C THR A 51 -1.85 -5.90 3.34
N LEU A 52 -0.72 -6.03 2.64
CA LEU A 52 -0.67 -5.75 1.21
C LEU A 52 -1.59 -6.67 0.41
N ARG A 53 -1.61 -7.96 0.77
CA ARG A 53 -2.51 -8.90 0.10
C ARG A 53 -3.98 -8.54 0.32
N ALA A 54 -4.31 -8.16 1.55
CA ALA A 54 -5.68 -7.75 1.86
C ALA A 54 -6.07 -6.51 1.07
N ALA A 55 -5.16 -5.54 0.96
CA ALA A 55 -5.41 -4.33 0.19
C ALA A 55 -5.54 -4.63 -1.30
N LYS A 56 -4.73 -5.55 -1.82
CA LYS A 56 -4.83 -5.96 -3.22
C LYS A 56 -6.16 -6.64 -3.50
N LYS A 57 -6.58 -7.50 -2.60
CA LYS A 57 -7.85 -8.21 -2.72
C LYS A 57 -9.03 -7.23 -2.75
N ARG A 58 -8.91 -6.15 -2.01
CA ARG A 58 -9.92 -5.09 -1.96
C ARG A 58 -9.77 -4.08 -3.10
N LYS A 59 -8.78 -4.28 -3.96
CA LYS A 59 -8.50 -3.39 -5.10
C LYS A 59 -8.10 -1.98 -4.70
N ILE A 60 -7.55 -1.86 -3.51
CA ILE A 60 -7.01 -0.60 -3.00
C ILE A 60 -5.59 -0.38 -3.54
N VAL A 61 -4.81 -1.47 -3.60
CA VAL A 61 -3.47 -1.42 -4.19
C VAL A 61 -3.36 -2.45 -5.31
N ALA A 62 -2.35 -2.26 -6.15
CA ALA A 62 -2.03 -3.20 -7.23
C ALA A 62 -0.54 -3.46 -7.22
N TYR A 63 -0.15 -4.69 -7.46
CA TYR A 63 1.24 -5.07 -7.68
C TYR A 63 1.26 -6.42 -8.38
N ASP A 64 2.36 -6.71 -9.08
CA ASP A 64 2.50 -7.96 -9.80
C ASP A 64 2.82 -9.10 -8.85
N GLY A 65 2.28 -10.27 -9.14
CA GLY A 65 2.54 -11.47 -8.36
C GLY A 65 1.65 -11.58 -7.14
N GLU A 66 1.72 -12.72 -6.51
CA GLU A 66 0.92 -12.99 -5.32
C GLU A 66 1.74 -13.06 -4.06
N LEU A 67 3.05 -13.26 -4.20
CA LEU A 67 3.95 -13.46 -3.09
C LEU A 67 4.97 -12.33 -3.07
N LEU A 68 5.16 -11.74 -1.92
CA LEU A 68 6.19 -10.72 -1.73
C LEU A 68 7.16 -11.25 -0.69
N LEU A 69 8.42 -11.40 -1.10
CA LEU A 69 9.48 -11.90 -0.23
C LEU A 69 10.57 -10.86 -0.09
N GLN A 70 10.95 -10.56 1.13
CA GLN A 70 12.03 -9.63 1.40
C GLN A 70 13.31 -10.10 0.71
N GLY A 71 14.01 -9.18 0.07
CA GLY A 71 15.24 -9.48 -0.64
C GLY A 71 15.05 -10.00 -2.04
N VAL A 72 13.88 -10.57 -2.34
CA VAL A 72 13.57 -11.11 -3.66
C VAL A 72 12.70 -10.13 -4.45
N HIS A 73 11.72 -9.56 -3.79
CA HIS A 73 10.71 -8.72 -4.43
C HIS A 73 10.81 -7.26 -3.99
N ASP A 74 11.98 -6.83 -3.52
CA ASP A 74 12.15 -5.45 -3.03
C ASP A 74 11.85 -4.41 -4.09
N ASN A 75 12.06 -4.75 -5.36
CA ASN A 75 11.85 -3.82 -6.46
C ASN A 75 10.43 -3.85 -7.04
N VAL A 76 9.57 -4.71 -6.50
CA VAL A 76 8.18 -4.76 -6.96
C VAL A 76 7.49 -3.46 -6.58
N GLU A 77 6.84 -2.85 -7.56
CA GLU A 77 6.14 -1.58 -7.35
C GLU A 77 4.75 -1.83 -6.80
N ILE A 78 4.46 -1.15 -5.71
CA ILE A 78 3.15 -1.17 -5.08
C ILE A 78 2.44 0.11 -5.46
N ILE A 79 1.28 0.00 -6.09
CA ILE A 79 0.53 1.14 -6.58
C ILE A 79 -0.71 1.32 -5.71
N LEU A 80 -0.80 2.44 -5.02
CA LEU A 80 -2.02 2.81 -4.29
C LEU A 80 -2.94 3.51 -5.28
N LYS A 81 -4.07 2.90 -5.56
CA LYS A 81 -5.01 3.44 -6.55
C LYS A 81 -5.67 4.71 -6.02
N PRO A 82 -6.06 5.63 -6.94
CA PRO A 82 -6.78 6.83 -6.50
C PRO A 82 -8.10 6.42 -5.83
N PRO A 83 -8.52 7.15 -4.79
CA PRO A 83 -9.78 6.80 -4.13
C PRO A 83 -10.97 7.03 -5.06
N PRO A 84 -11.99 6.16 -5.00
CA PRO A 84 -13.19 6.35 -5.81
C PRO A 84 -13.87 7.69 -5.58
N ALA A 85 -13.80 8.19 -4.35
CA ALA A 85 -14.39 9.48 -4.02
C ALA A 85 -13.73 10.63 -4.78
N ALA A 86 -12.43 10.52 -5.06
CA ALA A 86 -11.73 11.53 -5.83
C ALA A 86 -12.25 11.57 -7.27
N ALA A 87 -12.51 10.41 -7.85
CA ALA A 87 -13.09 10.36 -9.18
C ALA A 87 -14.48 10.97 -9.20
N THR A 88 -15.26 10.72 -8.17
CA THR A 88 -16.59 11.31 -8.06
C THR A 88 -16.51 12.82 -7.89
N ALA A 89 -15.59 13.28 -7.08
CA ALA A 89 -15.42 14.70 -6.85
C ALA A 89 -15.04 15.44 -8.13
N VAL A 90 -14.27 14.81 -8.98
CA VAL A 90 -13.86 15.42 -10.24
C VAL A 90 -15.05 15.68 -11.14
N THR A 91 -16.04 14.83 -11.09
CA THR A 91 -17.22 14.99 -11.92
C THR A 91 -18.18 16.04 -11.40
N ALA A 92 -18.00 16.43 -10.20
CA ALA A 92 -18.86 17.47 -9.60
C ALA A 92 -18.46 18.89 -10.07
#